data_4b09c1dfa17115afb031f74d2bc1f2d3
#
_entry.id   4b09c1dfa17115afb031f74d2bc1f2d3
#
_cell.length_a   1.000
_cell.length_b   1.000
_cell.length_c   1.000
_cell.angle_alpha   90.00
_cell.angle_beta   90.00
_cell.angle_gamma   90.00
#
_symmetry.space_group_name_H-M   'P 1'
#
loop_
_entity.id
_entity.type
_entity.pdbx_description
1 polymer ?
#
loop_
_entity_poly.entity_id
_entity_poly.type
_entity_poly.pdbx_seq_one_letter_code
_entity_poly.pdbx_strand_id
1 'polypeptide(L)'
;MTRPLPRLLGALTAASVTLAAAVTTVGTTGAGTASAGPCSEMFGNFGSLLEHRTGAGMATGSLGSLGSSGDSGLLGSTSRALGSADRSGSLVRELETGSLGNGLSGSLDPMIGSVYGMPPWITGEEGTVPVLRGPTRFEQLVTGPTSPSDSIGRFGVGGTDLGIMWDNGDPDDPQVLMAFGDTMGDCTVPGTQWRSNVLFRSGDTDLTDGITIDSAAMGTDGLAKSIVPRSGLPGEVTIIPTAGIAVNGVQYLRFMSVAHWGQPGSWTTNYSGLAYSTDNGENWTVVPSMARPITDTVPTGPGSPAADAAWRGAQMSSFLATDDHLYEYLTPSGRQGAAIVARVPLAGSPGADDLDAPGPPPVAGVLDPGAYEYWDGRAWVRDIREASRVLPAPASEISTMWNAHLGKYTAMYSQGYDSVVLRTADRPEGPWSAATTLVDYSMLPGVYGAFMHPWAQGEDLYYLVTTWNAYNVFLVRTRLTELFPERPRARVGVPAPGEAAPVESEIVRRVPVSELVNGIVPTE
;
A
#
# COMPACT_ATOMS: atom_id res chain seq x y z
N MET A 1 -32.47 -15.23 65.91
CA MET A 1 -33.94 -15.21 66.01
C MET A 1 -34.51 -14.86 64.63
N THR A 2 -34.98 -15.90 63.95
CA THR A 2 -36.28 -16.10 63.33
C THR A 2 -36.70 -15.14 62.18
N ARG A 3 -36.55 -15.58 60.98
CA ARG A 3 -37.46 -15.89 59.83
C ARG A 3 -38.80 -15.09 59.71
N PRO A 4 -39.50 -15.14 58.53
CA PRO A 4 -39.20 -15.48 57.12
C PRO A 4 -39.86 -14.57 56.04
N LEU A 5 -39.65 -14.96 54.76
CA LEU A 5 -40.27 -14.57 53.50
C LEU A 5 -41.82 -14.67 53.45
N PRO A 6 -42.46 -14.03 52.41
CA PRO A 6 -42.98 -14.92 51.37
C PRO A 6 -42.79 -14.46 49.90
N ARG A 7 -42.83 -15.49 49.07
CA ARG A 7 -42.87 -15.48 47.59
C ARG A 7 -44.23 -15.00 47.08
N LEU A 8 -44.22 -14.32 45.91
CA LEU A 8 -45.35 -14.31 45.00
C LEU A 8 -44.91 -14.57 43.57
N LEU A 9 -45.40 -15.65 43.00
CA LEU A 9 -45.36 -16.03 41.60
C LEU A 9 -46.30 -15.11 40.81
N GLY A 10 -45.85 -14.71 39.63
CA GLY A 10 -46.69 -14.11 38.59
C GLY A 10 -46.22 -14.59 37.23
N ALA A 11 -46.97 -15.55 36.67
CA ALA A 11 -46.80 -16.05 35.33
C ALA A 11 -47.25 -15.03 34.30
N LEU A 12 -46.47 -14.78 33.27
CA LEU A 12 -46.91 -14.08 32.06
C LEU A 12 -46.51 -14.91 30.84
N THR A 13 -47.55 -15.28 30.13
CA THR A 13 -47.62 -16.14 28.95
C THR A 13 -46.93 -15.46 27.74
N ALA A 14 -46.13 -16.26 27.05
CA ALA A 14 -45.56 -15.94 25.75
C ALA A 14 -46.65 -16.02 24.67
N ALA A 15 -46.79 -14.93 23.88
CA ALA A 15 -47.51 -14.97 22.62
C ALA A 15 -46.48 -14.97 21.47
N SER A 16 -46.34 -16.11 20.82
CA SER A 16 -45.56 -16.26 19.60
C SER A 16 -46.36 -15.70 18.42
N VAL A 17 -45.86 -14.70 17.75
CA VAL A 17 -46.38 -14.25 16.46
C VAL A 17 -45.44 -14.83 15.36
N THR A 18 -45.97 -15.82 14.68
CA THR A 18 -45.31 -16.41 13.49
C THR A 18 -45.71 -15.58 12.28
N LEU A 19 -44.75 -14.85 11.71
CA LEU A 19 -44.95 -14.16 10.42
C LEU A 19 -44.44 -15.09 9.32
N ALA A 20 -45.35 -15.72 8.58
CA ALA A 20 -45.04 -16.49 7.39
C ALA A 20 -44.85 -15.52 6.20
N ALA A 21 -43.65 -15.37 5.71
CA ALA A 21 -43.37 -14.70 4.45
C ALA A 21 -43.51 -15.71 3.31
N ALA A 22 -44.47 -15.55 2.45
CA ALA A 22 -44.64 -16.30 1.22
C ALA A 22 -43.58 -15.81 0.20
N VAL A 23 -42.64 -16.68 -0.16
CA VAL A 23 -41.72 -16.44 -1.27
C VAL A 23 -42.43 -16.87 -2.56
N THR A 24 -42.84 -15.91 -3.37
CA THR A 24 -43.25 -16.14 -4.76
C THR A 24 -41.99 -16.17 -5.63
N THR A 25 -41.58 -17.35 -6.04
CA THR A 25 -40.57 -17.54 -7.10
C THR A 25 -41.19 -17.18 -8.45
N VAL A 26 -40.77 -16.03 -8.98
CA VAL A 26 -40.93 -15.71 -10.40
C VAL A 26 -39.62 -16.08 -11.09
N GLY A 27 -39.64 -17.15 -11.85
CA GLY A 27 -38.54 -17.52 -12.72
C GLY A 27 -38.40 -16.51 -13.86
N THR A 28 -37.26 -15.84 -13.93
CA THR A 28 -36.80 -15.16 -15.12
C THR A 28 -35.48 -15.77 -15.55
N THR A 29 -35.49 -16.38 -16.69
CA THR A 29 -34.33 -16.86 -17.43
C THR A 29 -33.53 -15.69 -17.96
N GLY A 30 -32.23 -15.62 -17.60
CA GLY A 30 -31.19 -15.03 -18.43
C GLY A 30 -30.88 -13.56 -18.23
N ALA A 31 -29.97 -13.33 -17.37
CA ALA A 31 -28.80 -12.42 -17.42
C ALA A 31 -28.10 -12.63 -16.07
N GLY A 32 -26.88 -13.13 -16.11
CA GLY A 32 -26.09 -13.30 -14.88
C GLY A 32 -25.92 -11.96 -14.18
N THR A 33 -26.66 -11.78 -13.08
CA THR A 33 -26.38 -10.71 -12.14
C THR A 33 -25.04 -11.08 -11.49
N ALA A 34 -24.02 -10.27 -11.72
CA ALA A 34 -22.81 -10.35 -10.90
C ALA A 34 -23.26 -10.27 -9.45
N SER A 35 -23.17 -11.39 -8.74
CA SER A 35 -23.47 -11.46 -7.32
C SER A 35 -22.37 -10.67 -6.63
N ALA A 36 -22.72 -9.57 -5.96
CA ALA A 36 -21.79 -8.91 -5.07
C ALA A 36 -21.26 -9.94 -4.08
N GLY A 37 -19.95 -10.05 -3.95
CA GLY A 37 -19.32 -10.96 -3.02
C GLY A 37 -19.60 -10.58 -1.55
N PRO A 38 -19.22 -11.42 -0.60
CA PRO A 38 -19.55 -11.26 0.81
C PRO A 38 -19.03 -9.96 1.45
N CYS A 39 -18.03 -9.33 0.86
CA CYS A 39 -17.46 -8.07 1.35
C CYS A 39 -18.02 -6.81 0.68
N SER A 40 -19.01 -6.92 -0.20
CA SER A 40 -19.54 -5.77 -0.97
C SER A 40 -20.10 -4.65 -0.08
N GLU A 41 -20.66 -4.96 1.07
CA GLU A 41 -21.21 -3.97 1.99
C GLU A 41 -20.15 -3.09 2.67
N MET A 42 -18.93 -3.55 2.76
CA MET A 42 -17.82 -2.85 3.41
C MET A 42 -17.31 -1.67 2.59
N PHE A 43 -17.46 -1.74 1.28
CA PHE A 43 -17.05 -0.70 0.36
C PHE A 43 -18.07 0.44 0.22
N GLY A 44 -19.14 0.45 1.00
CA GLY A 44 -20.04 1.60 1.06
C GLY A 44 -19.31 2.92 1.34
N ASN A 45 -18.24 2.89 2.14
CA ASN A 45 -17.38 4.04 2.36
C ASN A 45 -16.31 4.25 1.27
N PHE A 46 -15.89 3.19 0.58
CA PHE A 46 -15.06 3.27 -0.62
C PHE A 46 -15.89 3.48 -1.89
N GLY A 47 -17.19 3.12 -1.87
CA GLY A 47 -18.13 3.36 -2.96
C GLY A 47 -18.37 4.86 -3.19
N SER A 48 -18.22 5.71 -2.19
CA SER A 48 -18.23 7.17 -2.39
C SER A 48 -17.07 7.65 -3.28
N LEU A 49 -16.00 6.88 -3.37
CA LEU A 49 -14.90 7.08 -4.32
C LEU A 49 -15.32 6.84 -5.78
N LEU A 50 -16.30 5.97 -6.00
CA LEU A 50 -16.85 5.64 -7.31
C LEU A 50 -17.99 6.57 -7.72
N GLU A 51 -18.84 6.99 -6.78
CA GLU A 51 -19.95 7.91 -7.06
C GLU A 51 -19.47 9.27 -7.57
N HIS A 52 -18.32 9.75 -7.12
CA HIS A 52 -17.73 10.99 -7.61
C HIS A 52 -17.10 10.90 -9.01
N ARG A 53 -16.92 9.71 -9.54
CA ARG A 53 -16.35 9.54 -10.89
C ARG A 53 -17.34 9.78 -12.01
N THR A 54 -18.63 9.65 -11.76
CA THR A 54 -19.65 9.70 -12.82
C THR A 54 -20.39 11.02 -12.91
N GLY A 55 -20.23 11.93 -11.96
CA GLY A 55 -20.91 13.25 -11.98
C GLY A 55 -22.43 13.20 -12.12
N ALA A 56 -23.01 12.01 -12.07
CA ALA A 56 -24.43 11.76 -12.11
C ALA A 56 -24.69 10.63 -11.12
N GLY A 57 -25.46 10.92 -10.08
CA GLY A 57 -25.87 9.93 -9.10
C GLY A 57 -26.45 8.69 -9.77
N MET A 58 -25.65 7.64 -9.85
CA MET A 58 -26.20 6.31 -10.05
C MET A 58 -26.64 5.84 -8.66
N ALA A 59 -27.90 6.10 -8.38
CA ALA A 59 -28.59 5.34 -7.35
C ALA A 59 -28.35 3.85 -7.67
N THR A 60 -28.00 3.05 -6.68
CA THR A 60 -28.05 1.60 -6.70
C THR A 60 -29.52 1.16 -6.85
N GLY A 61 -30.05 1.40 -8.01
CA GLY A 61 -31.39 1.02 -8.44
C GLY A 61 -31.22 0.32 -9.76
N SER A 62 -31.52 -0.97 -9.74
CA SER A 62 -31.66 -1.88 -10.87
C SER A 62 -31.63 -1.20 -12.24
N LEU A 63 -30.73 -1.63 -13.13
CA LEU A 63 -30.85 -1.47 -14.59
C LEU A 63 -32.11 -2.20 -15.08
N GLY A 64 -33.26 -1.79 -14.58
CA GLY A 64 -34.56 -2.23 -15.03
C GLY A 64 -35.13 -1.21 -15.96
N SER A 65 -35.30 -1.61 -17.21
CA SER A 65 -36.13 -0.92 -18.21
C SER A 65 -35.54 0.37 -18.79
N LEU A 66 -34.65 0.25 -19.75
CA LEU A 66 -34.60 1.20 -20.86
C LEU A 66 -35.66 0.78 -21.90
N GLY A 67 -36.91 1.20 -21.61
CA GLY A 67 -37.98 1.17 -22.57
C GLY A 67 -37.63 2.11 -23.73
N SER A 68 -37.89 1.62 -24.93
CA SER A 68 -37.76 2.34 -26.18
C SER A 68 -38.59 3.63 -26.18
N SER A 69 -37.94 4.77 -26.02
CA SER A 69 -38.45 6.05 -26.51
C SER A 69 -37.24 6.91 -26.86
N GLY A 70 -37.16 7.21 -28.16
CA GLY A 70 -36.02 7.88 -28.75
C GLY A 70 -35.79 9.26 -28.15
N ASP A 71 -34.60 9.38 -27.62
CA ASP A 71 -33.98 10.69 -27.48
C ASP A 71 -32.46 10.55 -27.57
N SER A 72 -31.95 10.97 -28.73
CA SER A 72 -30.55 10.86 -29.13
C SER A 72 -29.62 11.86 -28.46
N GLY A 73 -30.07 12.50 -27.38
CA GLY A 73 -29.32 13.57 -26.68
C GLY A 73 -28.36 13.10 -25.60
N LEU A 74 -28.61 11.95 -24.97
CA LEU A 74 -27.87 11.54 -23.77
C LEU A 74 -26.50 10.88 -24.09
N LEU A 75 -26.37 10.23 -25.23
CA LEU A 75 -25.12 9.59 -25.64
C LEU A 75 -24.08 10.61 -26.15
N GLY A 76 -24.55 11.74 -26.69
CA GLY A 76 -23.68 12.81 -27.15
C GLY A 76 -22.98 13.59 -26.01
N SER A 77 -23.59 13.64 -24.83
CA SER A 77 -23.04 14.35 -23.67
C SER A 77 -22.01 13.50 -22.89
N THR A 78 -22.16 12.17 -22.90
CA THR A 78 -21.21 11.28 -22.24
C THR A 78 -19.92 11.12 -23.04
N SER A 79 -20.01 11.12 -24.38
CA SER A 79 -18.80 11.11 -25.22
C SER A 79 -18.00 12.42 -25.15
N ARG A 80 -18.65 13.57 -24.92
CA ARG A 80 -17.95 14.83 -24.69
C ARG A 80 -17.30 14.92 -23.32
N ALA A 81 -17.88 14.34 -22.28
CA ALA A 81 -17.27 14.28 -20.94
C ALA A 81 -16.05 13.36 -20.94
N LEU A 82 -16.08 12.27 -21.71
CA LEU A 82 -14.93 11.36 -21.88
C LEU A 82 -13.82 11.99 -22.74
N GLY A 83 -14.17 12.78 -23.75
CA GLY A 83 -13.19 13.47 -24.60
C GLY A 83 -12.41 14.59 -23.91
N SER A 84 -12.90 15.15 -22.82
CA SER A 84 -12.14 16.16 -22.03
C SER A 84 -11.18 15.53 -21.01
N ALA A 85 -11.27 14.21 -20.76
CA ALA A 85 -10.33 13.44 -19.95
C ALA A 85 -9.12 12.93 -20.74
N ASP A 86 -9.04 13.26 -22.02
CA ASP A 86 -8.15 12.73 -23.06
C ASP A 86 -6.68 13.14 -22.95
N ARG A 87 -6.17 13.40 -21.76
CA ARG A 87 -4.74 13.62 -21.58
C ARG A 87 -4.08 12.72 -20.53
N SER A 88 -4.79 11.71 -20.08
CA SER A 88 -4.26 10.77 -19.08
C SER A 88 -4.74 9.35 -19.34
N GLY A 89 -3.97 8.60 -20.08
CA GLY A 89 -3.95 7.17 -19.96
C GLY A 89 -4.66 6.33 -21.01
N SER A 90 -4.04 5.21 -21.27
CA SER A 90 -4.36 4.19 -22.26
C SER A 90 -5.74 3.56 -22.11
N LEU A 91 -6.39 3.71 -20.97
CA LEU A 91 -7.72 3.16 -20.69
C LEU A 91 -8.80 3.70 -21.64
N VAL A 92 -8.72 5.00 -21.96
CA VAL A 92 -9.65 5.64 -22.91
C VAL A 92 -9.37 5.16 -24.33
N ARG A 93 -8.13 4.84 -24.65
CA ARG A 93 -7.74 4.34 -25.97
C ARG A 93 -8.24 2.93 -26.23
N GLU A 94 -8.23 2.04 -25.21
CA GLU A 94 -8.80 0.69 -25.37
C GLU A 94 -10.33 0.72 -25.50
N LEU A 95 -11.00 1.66 -24.85
CA LEU A 95 -12.42 1.88 -25.01
C LEU A 95 -12.80 2.44 -26.40
N GLU A 96 -11.93 3.28 -27.00
CA GLU A 96 -12.16 3.87 -28.31
C GLU A 96 -11.82 2.96 -29.50
N THR A 97 -10.90 2.00 -29.33
CA THR A 97 -10.46 1.12 -30.41
C THR A 97 -11.44 -0.01 -30.76
N GLY A 98 -12.63 -0.04 -30.17
CA GLY A 98 -13.69 -0.95 -30.56
C GLY A 98 -13.46 -2.42 -30.22
N SER A 99 -12.36 -2.75 -29.55
CA SER A 99 -12.09 -4.10 -29.06
C SER A 99 -13.10 -4.55 -28.00
N LEU A 100 -13.75 -3.60 -27.34
CA LEU A 100 -14.81 -3.83 -26.35
C LEU A 100 -16.20 -3.94 -26.97
N GLY A 101 -16.38 -3.50 -28.20
CA GLY A 101 -17.70 -3.48 -28.87
C GLY A 101 -18.29 -4.86 -29.14
N ASN A 102 -17.48 -5.89 -29.22
CA ASN A 102 -17.92 -7.26 -29.52
C ASN A 102 -17.90 -8.22 -28.35
N GLY A 103 -17.47 -7.76 -27.14
CA GLY A 103 -17.25 -8.60 -25.97
C GLY A 103 -18.19 -8.36 -24.80
N LEU A 104 -19.16 -7.44 -24.93
CA LEU A 104 -20.09 -7.13 -23.82
C LEU A 104 -21.13 -8.21 -23.52
N SER A 105 -21.07 -9.33 -24.22
CA SER A 105 -21.88 -10.50 -23.89
C SER A 105 -21.05 -11.48 -23.04
N GLY A 106 -20.97 -11.26 -21.73
CA GLY A 106 -20.75 -12.34 -20.78
C GLY A 106 -19.41 -12.48 -20.10
N SER A 107 -18.40 -11.70 -20.40
CA SER A 107 -17.26 -11.56 -19.49
C SER A 107 -16.70 -10.16 -19.67
N LEU A 108 -17.16 -9.26 -18.82
CA LEU A 108 -16.33 -8.13 -18.47
C LEU A 108 -15.04 -8.77 -18.01
N ASP A 109 -13.98 -8.55 -18.77
CA ASP A 109 -12.63 -8.92 -18.37
C ASP A 109 -12.48 -8.59 -16.89
N PRO A 110 -12.03 -9.50 -16.02
CA PRO A 110 -11.75 -9.21 -14.61
C PRO A 110 -11.03 -7.88 -14.40
N MET A 111 -10.20 -7.47 -15.37
CA MET A 111 -9.58 -6.15 -15.41
C MET A 111 -10.57 -4.99 -15.44
N ILE A 112 -11.71 -5.11 -16.15
CA ILE A 112 -12.70 -4.02 -16.23
C ILE A 112 -13.55 -3.98 -14.97
N GLY A 113 -13.90 -5.13 -14.41
CA GLY A 113 -14.56 -5.22 -13.10
C GLY A 113 -13.73 -4.52 -12.02
N SER A 114 -12.41 -4.68 -12.06
CA SER A 114 -11.47 -4.07 -11.13
C SER A 114 -11.20 -2.57 -11.39
N VAL A 115 -11.38 -2.08 -12.59
CA VAL A 115 -11.39 -0.62 -12.87
C VAL A 115 -12.58 0.06 -12.19
N TYR A 116 -13.65 -0.65 -11.95
CA TYR A 116 -14.81 -0.19 -11.18
C TYR A 116 -14.72 -0.43 -9.67
N GLY A 117 -13.56 -0.89 -9.19
CA GLY A 117 -13.16 -0.71 -7.80
C GLY A 117 -13.44 -1.84 -6.82
N MET A 118 -13.91 -3.00 -7.28
CA MET A 118 -14.12 -4.13 -6.38
C MET A 118 -12.99 -5.15 -6.55
N PRO A 119 -12.19 -5.42 -5.50
CA PRO A 119 -11.17 -6.45 -5.58
C PRO A 119 -11.76 -7.82 -5.94
N PRO A 120 -11.08 -8.64 -6.75
CA PRO A 120 -11.59 -9.94 -7.20
C PRO A 120 -12.02 -10.88 -6.07
N TRP A 121 -11.29 -10.91 -4.96
CA TRP A 121 -11.64 -11.74 -3.80
C TRP A 121 -12.94 -11.29 -3.10
N ILE A 122 -13.37 -10.03 -3.29
CA ILE A 122 -14.66 -9.52 -2.79
C ILE A 122 -15.79 -9.91 -3.74
N THR A 123 -15.55 -9.84 -5.04
CA THR A 123 -16.54 -10.21 -6.06
C THR A 123 -16.60 -11.71 -6.30
N GLY A 124 -15.65 -12.48 -5.79
CA GLY A 124 -15.47 -13.89 -6.09
C GLY A 124 -14.82 -14.15 -7.46
N GLU A 125 -14.39 -13.09 -8.14
CA GLU A 125 -13.62 -13.20 -9.39
C GLU A 125 -12.13 -13.27 -9.06
N GLU A 126 -11.44 -14.17 -9.73
CA GLU A 126 -9.99 -14.30 -9.60
C GLU A 126 -9.31 -13.32 -10.57
N GLY A 127 -8.63 -12.31 -10.09
CA GLY A 127 -7.88 -11.39 -10.94
C GLY A 127 -6.84 -12.09 -11.81
N THR A 128 -6.25 -11.37 -12.75
CA THR A 128 -5.15 -11.90 -13.58
C THR A 128 -3.86 -11.11 -13.36
N VAL A 129 -2.73 -11.81 -13.49
CA VAL A 129 -1.38 -11.21 -13.48
C VAL A 129 -0.70 -11.47 -14.83
N PRO A 130 0.18 -10.57 -15.28
CA PRO A 130 0.90 -10.78 -16.53
C PRO A 130 2.05 -11.78 -16.33
N VAL A 131 2.24 -12.65 -17.33
CA VAL A 131 3.50 -13.36 -17.55
C VAL A 131 4.37 -12.46 -18.40
N LEU A 132 5.52 -12.06 -17.90
CA LEU A 132 6.40 -11.08 -18.53
C LEU A 132 7.62 -11.76 -19.18
N ARG A 133 8.06 -11.22 -20.32
CA ARG A 133 9.39 -11.44 -20.90
C ARG A 133 10.20 -10.16 -20.67
N GLY A 134 11.46 -10.28 -20.27
CA GLY A 134 12.33 -9.14 -19.96
C GLY A 134 12.85 -9.23 -18.53
N PRO A 135 13.40 -8.15 -17.98
CA PRO A 135 14.06 -8.17 -16.67
C PRO A 135 13.12 -8.41 -15.49
N THR A 136 11.84 -8.04 -15.60
CA THR A 136 10.87 -8.11 -14.49
C THR A 136 10.02 -9.36 -14.57
N ARG A 137 9.74 -9.98 -13.41
CA ARG A 137 8.87 -11.16 -13.22
C ARG A 137 7.98 -10.98 -12.01
N PHE A 138 6.75 -11.48 -12.09
CA PHE A 138 5.90 -11.69 -10.92
C PHE A 138 6.19 -13.08 -10.38
N GLU A 139 6.60 -13.18 -9.11
CA GLU A 139 7.06 -14.43 -8.52
C GLU A 139 5.98 -15.09 -7.66
N GLN A 140 5.23 -14.31 -6.85
CA GLN A 140 4.33 -14.87 -5.84
C GLN A 140 3.22 -13.89 -5.46
N LEU A 141 2.04 -14.43 -5.10
CA LEU A 141 1.04 -13.71 -4.31
C LEU A 141 1.39 -13.88 -2.82
N VAL A 142 1.78 -12.79 -2.15
CA VAL A 142 2.24 -12.83 -0.75
C VAL A 142 1.09 -12.89 0.23
N THR A 143 -0.02 -12.19 -0.06
CA THR A 143 -1.23 -12.15 0.78
C THR A 143 -2.46 -12.53 -0.03
N GLY A 144 -3.50 -13.00 0.63
CA GLY A 144 -4.79 -13.33 -0.01
C GLY A 144 -5.04 -14.83 -0.19
N PRO A 145 -6.10 -15.19 -0.95
CA PRO A 145 -6.66 -16.55 -0.95
C PRO A 145 -5.69 -17.66 -1.41
N THR A 146 -4.75 -17.31 -2.29
CA THR A 146 -3.80 -18.27 -2.86
C THR A 146 -2.37 -18.05 -2.38
N SER A 147 -2.19 -17.25 -1.32
CA SER A 147 -0.89 -17.05 -0.70
C SER A 147 -0.32 -18.38 -0.18
N PRO A 148 0.91 -18.78 -0.57
CA PRO A 148 1.56 -19.97 -0.05
C PRO A 148 1.75 -19.93 1.48
N SER A 149 1.81 -18.73 2.06
CA SER A 149 1.91 -18.52 3.50
C SER A 149 0.57 -18.69 4.24
N ASP A 150 -0.52 -19.00 3.54
CA ASP A 150 -1.87 -19.12 4.11
C ASP A 150 -2.24 -17.92 4.99
N SER A 151 -2.15 -16.72 4.41
CA SER A 151 -2.36 -15.48 5.15
C SER A 151 -3.76 -15.36 5.76
N ILE A 152 -4.76 -16.03 5.15
CA ILE A 152 -6.14 -16.08 5.66
C ILE A 152 -6.22 -17.00 6.87
N GLY A 153 -5.79 -18.27 6.73
CA GLY A 153 -5.94 -19.28 7.78
C GLY A 153 -5.06 -19.00 8.99
N ARG A 154 -3.84 -18.50 8.78
CA ARG A 154 -2.88 -18.27 9.87
C ARG A 154 -3.05 -16.91 10.55
N PHE A 155 -3.43 -15.88 9.83
CA PHE A 155 -3.37 -14.49 10.32
C PHE A 155 -4.70 -13.73 10.15
N GLY A 156 -5.69 -14.34 9.49
CA GLY A 156 -6.96 -13.68 9.18
C GLY A 156 -6.78 -12.50 8.20
N VAL A 157 -5.87 -12.62 7.24
CA VAL A 157 -5.61 -11.57 6.24
C VAL A 157 -6.04 -12.07 4.87
N GLY A 158 -7.23 -11.62 4.44
CA GLY A 158 -7.82 -11.94 3.14
C GLY A 158 -7.52 -10.91 2.06
N GLY A 159 -7.34 -9.65 2.46
CA GLY A 159 -6.98 -8.54 1.58
C GLY A 159 -6.23 -7.47 2.35
N THR A 160 -5.16 -6.93 1.75
CA THR A 160 -4.34 -5.86 2.32
C THR A 160 -3.49 -5.21 1.24
N ASP A 161 -2.85 -4.10 1.58
CA ASP A 161 -1.99 -3.36 0.67
C ASP A 161 -0.65 -2.95 1.29
N LEU A 162 0.21 -2.35 0.46
CA LEU A 162 1.55 -1.86 0.77
C LEU A 162 2.56 -3.00 0.99
N GLY A 163 2.91 -3.34 2.24
CA GLY A 163 4.01 -4.26 2.54
C GLY A 163 5.35 -3.53 2.63
N ILE A 164 5.41 -2.49 3.45
CA ILE A 164 6.64 -1.73 3.74
C ILE A 164 7.62 -2.64 4.46
N MET A 165 8.79 -2.87 3.86
CA MET A 165 9.78 -3.82 4.36
C MET A 165 11.00 -3.14 4.96
N TRP A 166 11.51 -3.69 6.05
CA TRP A 166 12.82 -3.33 6.61
C TRP A 166 13.42 -4.50 7.39
N ASP A 167 14.75 -4.53 7.45
CA ASP A 167 15.52 -5.45 8.30
C ASP A 167 15.30 -5.11 9.78
N ASN A 168 15.07 -6.09 10.64
CA ASN A 168 14.84 -5.84 12.07
C ASN A 168 16.10 -5.40 12.84
N GLY A 169 17.28 -5.52 12.23
CA GLY A 169 18.55 -5.11 12.81
C GLY A 169 19.05 -6.03 13.93
N ASP A 170 18.47 -7.22 14.08
CA ASP A 170 18.92 -8.24 15.04
C ASP A 170 19.81 -9.26 14.33
N PRO A 171 21.14 -9.28 14.60
CA PRO A 171 22.04 -10.23 13.94
C PRO A 171 21.92 -11.68 14.44
N ASP A 172 21.30 -11.88 15.61
CA ASP A 172 21.13 -13.19 16.23
C ASP A 172 19.82 -13.87 15.76
N ASP A 173 18.80 -13.06 15.39
CA ASP A 173 17.52 -13.51 14.82
C ASP A 173 17.10 -12.56 13.68
N PRO A 174 17.79 -12.59 12.54
CA PRO A 174 17.53 -11.67 11.44
C PRO A 174 16.16 -11.95 10.80
N GLN A 175 15.33 -10.92 10.75
CA GLN A 175 14.00 -10.96 10.13
C GLN A 175 13.74 -9.70 9.32
N VAL A 176 12.97 -9.83 8.27
CA VAL A 176 12.34 -8.72 7.57
C VAL A 176 10.95 -8.49 8.17
N LEU A 177 10.74 -7.30 8.69
CA LEU A 177 9.44 -6.83 9.13
C LEU A 177 8.70 -6.22 7.94
N MET A 178 7.40 -6.49 7.83
CA MET A 178 6.55 -6.01 6.74
C MET A 178 5.28 -5.38 7.33
N ALA A 179 5.12 -4.07 7.17
CA ALA A 179 3.94 -3.34 7.62
C ALA A 179 2.97 -3.11 6.45
N PHE A 180 1.71 -3.46 6.67
CA PHE A 180 0.63 -3.35 5.69
C PHE A 180 -0.37 -2.28 6.10
N GLY A 181 -1.11 -1.74 5.13
CA GLY A 181 -2.18 -0.77 5.35
C GLY A 181 -3.50 -1.41 5.74
N ASP A 182 -4.61 -0.81 5.31
CA ASP A 182 -5.95 -1.32 5.59
C ASP A 182 -6.04 -2.81 5.26
N THR A 183 -6.44 -3.59 6.25
CA THR A 183 -6.43 -5.05 6.16
C THR A 183 -7.80 -5.60 6.49
N MET A 184 -8.27 -6.54 5.69
CA MET A 184 -9.54 -7.23 5.83
C MET A 184 -9.30 -8.71 6.04
N GLY A 185 -10.15 -9.32 6.85
CA GLY A 185 -10.10 -10.76 7.12
C GLY A 185 -11.26 -11.49 6.47
N ASP A 186 -12.09 -12.15 7.29
CA ASP A 186 -13.28 -12.88 6.85
C ASP A 186 -14.42 -11.92 6.54
N CYS A 187 -14.77 -11.83 5.27
CA CYS A 187 -15.84 -10.98 4.76
C CYS A 187 -17.25 -11.49 5.09
N THR A 188 -17.38 -12.68 5.63
CA THR A 188 -18.68 -13.23 6.05
C THR A 188 -19.11 -12.78 7.44
N VAL A 189 -18.20 -12.16 8.20
CA VAL A 189 -18.51 -11.66 9.54
C VAL A 189 -18.73 -10.15 9.53
N PRO A 190 -19.59 -9.61 10.40
CA PRO A 190 -19.82 -8.17 10.52
C PRO A 190 -18.52 -7.42 10.79
N GLY A 191 -18.30 -6.31 10.07
CA GLY A 191 -17.06 -5.52 10.15
C GLY A 191 -15.88 -6.13 9.44
N THR A 192 -16.05 -7.32 8.81
CA THR A 192 -15.07 -7.99 7.93
C THR A 192 -13.70 -8.19 8.55
N GLN A 193 -13.62 -8.18 9.88
CA GLN A 193 -12.36 -8.22 10.63
C GLN A 193 -11.36 -7.14 10.15
N TRP A 194 -11.87 -5.94 9.85
CA TRP A 194 -11.02 -4.85 9.38
C TRP A 194 -10.05 -4.32 10.45
N ARG A 195 -8.82 -4.08 10.04
CA ARG A 195 -7.75 -3.48 10.85
C ARG A 195 -7.05 -2.41 10.02
N SER A 196 -6.69 -1.30 10.65
CA SER A 196 -6.03 -0.17 9.97
C SER A 196 -4.64 -0.49 9.47
N ASN A 197 -4.00 -1.50 10.03
CA ASN A 197 -2.66 -1.96 9.66
C ASN A 197 -2.34 -3.29 10.35
N VAL A 198 -1.40 -4.05 9.79
CA VAL A 198 -0.87 -5.27 10.41
C VAL A 198 0.63 -5.38 10.15
N LEU A 199 1.33 -6.24 10.89
CA LEU A 199 2.76 -6.52 10.71
C LEU A 199 2.99 -8.01 10.53
N PHE A 200 3.74 -8.36 9.50
CA PHE A 200 4.29 -9.69 9.29
C PHE A 200 5.81 -9.70 9.47
N ARG A 201 6.36 -10.91 9.72
CA ARG A 201 7.80 -11.15 9.85
C ARG A 201 8.20 -12.34 8.99
N SER A 202 9.38 -12.25 8.38
CA SER A 202 9.98 -13.29 7.56
C SER A 202 11.46 -13.38 7.84
N GLY A 203 11.95 -14.58 8.15
CA GLY A 203 13.38 -14.91 8.19
C GLY A 203 13.88 -15.52 6.89
N ASP A 204 13.10 -15.44 5.81
CA ASP A 204 13.41 -16.05 4.53
C ASP A 204 14.58 -15.34 3.84
N THR A 205 15.65 -16.05 3.62
CA THR A 205 16.87 -15.55 2.94
C THR A 205 17.01 -16.00 1.49
N ASP A 206 16.15 -16.94 1.05
CA ASP A 206 16.12 -17.42 -0.34
C ASP A 206 14.83 -17.01 -1.04
N LEU A 207 14.85 -15.85 -1.68
CA LEU A 207 13.70 -15.32 -2.38
C LEU A 207 13.49 -15.92 -3.79
N THR A 208 14.30 -16.90 -4.19
CA THR A 208 14.18 -17.50 -5.53
C THR A 208 12.97 -18.41 -5.69
N ASP A 209 12.44 -18.91 -4.59
CA ASP A 209 11.20 -19.71 -4.53
C ASP A 209 10.01 -18.94 -3.89
N GLY A 210 10.18 -17.62 -3.68
CA GLY A 210 9.17 -16.75 -3.11
C GLY A 210 9.59 -16.16 -1.77
N ILE A 211 8.62 -15.71 -0.97
CA ILE A 211 8.82 -15.26 0.41
C ILE A 211 7.89 -16.00 1.35
N THR A 212 8.44 -16.57 2.40
CA THR A 212 7.70 -17.25 3.46
C THR A 212 7.41 -16.30 4.61
N ILE A 213 6.15 -16.18 5.01
CA ILE A 213 5.75 -15.43 6.21
C ILE A 213 5.81 -16.35 7.41
N ASP A 214 6.68 -16.06 8.38
CA ASP A 214 6.87 -16.89 9.57
C ASP A 214 5.84 -16.58 10.65
N SER A 215 5.60 -15.30 10.91
CA SER A 215 4.72 -14.84 11.97
C SER A 215 4.08 -13.47 11.67
N ALA A 216 3.15 -13.08 12.54
CA ALA A 216 2.53 -11.76 12.55
C ALA A 216 2.47 -11.25 14.00
N ALA A 217 2.30 -9.93 14.18
CA ALA A 217 1.88 -9.39 15.46
C ALA A 217 0.42 -9.78 15.71
N MET A 218 0.18 -10.67 16.68
CA MET A 218 -1.11 -11.33 16.88
C MET A 218 -1.93 -10.71 18.00
N GLY A 219 -3.24 -10.63 17.78
CA GLY A 219 -4.22 -10.34 18.82
C GLY A 219 -4.62 -11.57 19.62
N THR A 220 -5.33 -11.36 20.72
CA THR A 220 -5.86 -12.44 21.56
C THR A 220 -7.01 -13.20 20.89
N ASP A 221 -7.55 -12.68 19.82
CA ASP A 221 -8.58 -13.27 18.97
C ASP A 221 -8.02 -14.24 17.91
N GLY A 222 -6.70 -14.39 17.84
CA GLY A 222 -6.02 -15.25 16.87
C GLY A 222 -5.86 -14.63 15.49
N LEU A 223 -6.12 -13.32 15.34
CA LEU A 223 -5.92 -12.56 14.12
C LEU A 223 -4.68 -11.67 14.23
N ALA A 224 -4.08 -11.32 13.11
CA ALA A 224 -3.07 -10.26 13.08
C ALA A 224 -3.70 -8.95 13.58
N LYS A 225 -3.08 -8.32 14.59
CA LYS A 225 -3.62 -7.11 15.24
C LYS A 225 -3.18 -5.83 14.54
N SER A 226 -3.94 -4.74 14.71
CA SER A 226 -3.43 -3.40 14.39
C SER A 226 -2.23 -3.09 15.28
N ILE A 227 -1.07 -2.81 14.66
CA ILE A 227 0.16 -2.45 15.40
C ILE A 227 0.11 -0.99 15.88
N VAL A 228 -0.49 -0.10 15.10
CA VAL A 228 -0.84 1.26 15.51
C VAL A 228 -2.34 1.43 15.30
N PRO A 229 -3.15 1.28 16.36
CA PRO A 229 -4.60 1.44 16.25
C PRO A 229 -4.98 2.90 16.01
N ARG A 230 -6.20 3.13 15.51
CA ARG A 230 -6.75 4.48 15.40
C ARG A 230 -6.72 5.19 16.75
N SER A 231 -6.41 6.48 16.71
CA SER A 231 -6.28 7.31 17.91
C SER A 231 -7.61 7.67 18.58
N GLY A 232 -8.72 7.45 17.86
CA GLY A 232 -10.07 7.85 18.30
C GLY A 232 -10.42 9.30 17.98
N LEU A 233 -9.64 9.99 17.18
CA LEU A 233 -9.98 11.33 16.68
C LEU A 233 -11.28 11.32 15.91
N PRO A 234 -12.17 12.30 16.13
CA PRO A 234 -13.34 12.47 15.28
C PRO A 234 -12.96 12.64 13.81
N GLY A 235 -13.53 11.81 12.94
CA GLY A 235 -13.25 11.83 11.50
C GLY A 235 -11.97 11.11 11.08
N GLU A 236 -11.21 10.49 11.99
CA GLU A 236 -10.10 9.62 11.62
C GLU A 236 -10.62 8.34 10.95
N VAL A 237 -10.27 8.16 9.67
CA VAL A 237 -10.72 7.02 8.88
C VAL A 237 -9.86 5.79 9.18
N THR A 238 -8.55 5.95 9.09
CA THR A 238 -7.58 4.87 9.29
C THR A 238 -6.19 5.41 9.66
N ILE A 239 -5.29 4.50 10.09
CA ILE A 239 -3.87 4.74 10.31
C ILE A 239 -3.08 3.87 9.33
N ILE A 240 -2.35 4.50 8.42
CA ILE A 240 -1.59 3.81 7.39
C ILE A 240 -0.09 3.96 7.66
N PRO A 241 0.67 2.87 7.79
CA PRO A 241 2.13 2.89 7.80
C PRO A 241 2.69 3.52 6.53
N THR A 242 3.79 4.25 6.62
CA THR A 242 4.43 4.88 5.47
C THR A 242 5.92 4.57 5.36
N ALA A 243 6.61 4.29 6.47
CA ALA A 243 8.01 3.88 6.50
C ALA A 243 8.31 3.05 7.75
N GLY A 244 9.22 2.09 7.62
CA GLY A 244 9.76 1.31 8.73
C GLY A 244 11.28 1.24 8.66
N ILE A 245 11.96 1.19 9.81
CA ILE A 245 13.41 0.98 9.91
C ILE A 245 13.79 0.51 11.31
N ALA A 246 14.87 -0.26 11.42
CA ALA A 246 15.52 -0.53 12.68
C ALA A 246 16.77 0.34 12.86
N VAL A 247 16.97 0.88 14.04
CA VAL A 247 18.20 1.57 14.46
C VAL A 247 18.57 1.10 15.86
N ASN A 248 19.75 0.51 16.00
CA ASN A 248 20.25 -0.04 17.27
C ASN A 248 19.27 -1.04 17.94
N GLY A 249 18.62 -1.90 17.13
CA GLY A 249 17.67 -2.90 17.62
C GLY A 249 16.26 -2.37 17.93
N VAL A 250 16.06 -1.05 17.86
CA VAL A 250 14.73 -0.42 18.02
C VAL A 250 14.08 -0.27 16.66
N GLN A 251 12.83 -0.69 16.55
CA GLN A 251 12.01 -0.52 15.34
C GLN A 251 11.33 0.85 15.37
N TYR A 252 11.37 1.58 14.26
CA TYR A 252 10.68 2.87 14.08
C TYR A 252 9.71 2.76 12.92
N LEU A 253 8.50 3.29 13.12
CA LEU A 253 7.43 3.26 12.13
C LEU A 253 6.84 4.66 11.97
N ARG A 254 6.94 5.23 10.78
CA ARG A 254 6.13 6.39 10.39
C ARG A 254 4.78 5.91 9.89
N PHE A 255 3.76 6.70 10.20
CA PHE A 255 2.39 6.46 9.77
C PHE A 255 1.67 7.78 9.48
N MET A 256 0.60 7.72 8.72
CA MET A 256 -0.30 8.84 8.51
C MET A 256 -1.69 8.52 9.09
N SER A 257 -2.30 9.50 9.77
CA SER A 257 -3.69 9.49 10.17
C SER A 257 -4.52 10.05 9.02
N VAL A 258 -5.31 9.21 8.36
CA VAL A 258 -6.14 9.60 7.22
C VAL A 258 -7.43 10.23 7.70
N ALA A 259 -7.72 11.44 7.22
CA ALA A 259 -8.96 12.18 7.50
C ALA A 259 -10.03 11.90 6.46
N HIS A 260 -9.66 11.71 5.20
CA HIS A 260 -10.60 11.48 4.11
C HIS A 260 -9.91 10.86 2.91
N TRP A 261 -10.53 9.84 2.34
CA TRP A 261 -10.18 9.27 1.04
C TRP A 261 -10.93 10.05 -0.06
N GLY A 262 -10.18 10.62 -1.02
CA GLY A 262 -10.72 11.35 -2.17
C GLY A 262 -10.77 10.49 -3.43
N GLN A 263 -10.52 11.10 -4.58
CA GLN A 263 -10.31 10.35 -5.83
C GLN A 263 -9.12 9.38 -5.69
N PRO A 264 -9.03 8.28 -6.47
CA PRO A 264 -7.89 7.39 -6.43
C PRO A 264 -6.55 8.14 -6.41
N GLY A 265 -5.66 7.78 -5.46
CA GLY A 265 -4.38 8.47 -5.21
C GLY A 265 -4.47 9.89 -4.68
N SER A 266 -5.63 10.28 -4.17
CA SER A 266 -5.83 11.56 -3.49
C SER A 266 -6.49 11.32 -2.13
N TRP A 267 -5.88 11.80 -1.07
CA TRP A 267 -6.41 11.74 0.29
C TRP A 267 -5.91 12.93 1.11
N THR A 268 -6.58 13.19 2.20
CA THR A 268 -6.14 14.16 3.21
C THR A 268 -5.83 13.47 4.52
N THR A 269 -4.89 14.03 5.26
CA THR A 269 -4.44 13.51 6.54
C THR A 269 -4.78 14.48 7.66
N ASN A 270 -4.92 13.97 8.88
CA ASN A 270 -4.93 14.78 10.09
C ASN A 270 -3.50 15.16 10.46
N TYR A 271 -2.61 14.16 10.48
CA TYR A 271 -1.19 14.30 10.82
C TYR A 271 -0.39 13.09 10.32
N SER A 272 0.92 13.22 10.24
CA SER A 272 1.86 12.11 10.23
C SER A 272 2.41 11.92 11.64
N GLY A 273 2.57 10.67 12.09
CA GLY A 273 3.08 10.30 13.40
C GLY A 273 4.29 9.38 13.33
N LEU A 274 4.97 9.19 14.46
CA LEU A 274 6.04 8.22 14.65
C LEU A 274 5.68 7.32 15.84
N ALA A 275 5.94 6.02 15.68
CA ALA A 275 5.92 5.05 16.75
C ALA A 275 7.24 4.28 16.78
N TYR A 276 7.60 3.72 17.94
CA TYR A 276 8.73 2.80 18.07
C TYR A 276 8.34 1.53 18.81
N SER A 277 9.11 0.46 18.59
CA SER A 277 8.99 -0.83 19.25
C SER A 277 10.38 -1.33 19.65
N THR A 278 10.47 -1.95 20.83
CA THR A 278 11.69 -2.58 21.36
C THR A 278 11.57 -4.11 21.47
N ASP A 279 10.49 -4.67 20.92
CA ASP A 279 10.15 -6.08 20.97
C ASP A 279 9.83 -6.65 19.58
N ASN A 280 10.68 -6.30 18.62
CA ASN A 280 10.59 -6.79 17.23
C ASN A 280 9.23 -6.52 16.56
N GLY A 281 8.65 -5.34 16.85
CA GLY A 281 7.38 -4.91 16.25
C GLY A 281 6.14 -5.55 16.85
N GLU A 282 6.23 -6.23 18.00
CA GLU A 282 5.06 -6.82 18.65
C GLU A 282 4.18 -5.75 19.30
N ASN A 283 4.79 -4.79 20.02
CA ASN A 283 4.08 -3.67 20.63
C ASN A 283 4.73 -2.35 20.24
N TRP A 284 3.90 -1.32 20.07
CA TRP A 284 4.34 -0.02 19.58
C TRP A 284 3.94 1.12 20.50
N THR A 285 4.88 2.04 20.72
CA THR A 285 4.67 3.27 21.47
C THR A 285 4.63 4.45 20.53
N VAL A 286 3.49 5.13 20.42
CA VAL A 286 3.36 6.37 19.65
C VAL A 286 4.03 7.52 20.37
N VAL A 287 4.79 8.35 19.66
CA VAL A 287 5.55 9.50 20.18
C VAL A 287 4.82 10.80 19.83
N PRO A 288 4.06 11.41 20.74
CA PRO A 288 3.25 12.58 20.45
C PRO A 288 4.05 13.79 19.93
N SER A 289 5.27 14.00 20.46
CA SER A 289 6.15 15.10 20.05
C SER A 289 6.62 15.01 18.60
N MET A 290 6.56 13.80 18.00
CA MET A 290 6.95 13.54 16.61
C MET A 290 5.79 13.64 15.62
N ALA A 291 4.61 14.06 16.07
CA ALA A 291 3.48 14.33 15.19
C ALA A 291 3.76 15.54 14.29
N ARG A 292 3.25 15.49 13.06
CA ARG A 292 3.30 16.56 12.05
C ARG A 292 1.87 16.96 11.68
N PRO A 293 1.16 17.69 12.57
CA PRO A 293 -0.22 18.03 12.37
C PRO A 293 -0.38 19.13 11.33
N ILE A 294 -1.38 18.99 10.46
CA ILE A 294 -1.76 20.01 9.47
C ILE A 294 -3.12 20.66 9.80
N THR A 295 -3.79 20.18 10.83
CA THR A 295 -5.02 20.70 11.39
C THR A 295 -4.92 20.73 12.92
N ASP A 296 -5.72 21.56 13.57
CA ASP A 296 -5.76 21.63 15.05
C ASP A 296 -6.43 20.40 15.68
N THR A 297 -6.98 19.50 14.87
CA THR A 297 -7.63 18.26 15.30
C THR A 297 -6.59 17.15 15.40
N VAL A 298 -5.83 17.09 16.49
CA VAL A 298 -4.79 16.07 16.72
C VAL A 298 -4.95 15.52 18.12
N PRO A 299 -4.61 14.24 18.38
CA PRO A 299 -4.51 13.75 19.75
C PRO A 299 -3.48 14.58 20.50
N THR A 300 -3.96 15.33 21.50
CA THR A 300 -3.09 16.14 22.33
C THR A 300 -2.50 15.27 23.44
N GLY A 301 -1.22 14.92 23.29
CA GLY A 301 -0.39 14.41 24.37
C GLY A 301 0.60 15.48 24.83
N PRO A 302 1.26 15.31 25.98
CA PRO A 302 2.35 16.17 26.38
C PRO A 302 3.41 16.25 25.29
N GLY A 303 3.75 17.48 24.87
CA GLY A 303 4.77 17.72 23.83
C GLY A 303 4.28 17.67 22.38
N SER A 304 2.98 17.41 22.10
CA SER A 304 2.47 17.49 20.74
C SER A 304 2.65 18.88 20.15
N PRO A 305 3.21 19.01 18.92
CA PRO A 305 3.36 20.30 18.28
C PRO A 305 2.00 20.87 17.82
N ALA A 306 1.93 22.19 17.70
CA ALA A 306 0.80 22.85 17.06
C ALA A 306 0.74 22.53 15.55
N ALA A 307 -0.46 22.67 14.97
CA ALA A 307 -0.62 22.54 13.53
C ALA A 307 0.22 23.57 12.77
N ASP A 308 0.93 23.11 11.74
CA ASP A 308 1.72 23.96 10.86
C ASP A 308 1.54 23.54 9.39
N ALA A 309 1.24 24.49 8.54
CA ALA A 309 1.09 24.27 7.10
C ALA A 309 2.38 23.76 6.44
N ALA A 310 3.54 23.98 7.03
CA ALA A 310 4.83 23.42 6.58
C ALA A 310 4.82 21.89 6.53
N TRP A 311 4.09 21.25 7.43
CA TRP A 311 3.96 19.79 7.48
C TRP A 311 3.14 19.18 6.34
N ARG A 312 2.46 19.98 5.52
CA ARG A 312 1.70 19.47 4.35
C ARG A 312 2.58 18.70 3.37
N GLY A 313 3.86 19.05 3.27
CA GLY A 313 4.85 18.35 2.46
C GLY A 313 5.45 17.09 3.09
N ALA A 314 5.06 16.74 4.33
CA ALA A 314 5.71 15.71 5.14
C ALA A 314 4.69 14.77 5.80
N GLN A 315 3.74 14.26 5.02
CA GLN A 315 2.67 13.40 5.52
C GLN A 315 2.95 11.91 5.30
N MET A 316 3.78 11.57 4.32
CA MET A 316 4.30 10.22 4.12
C MET A 316 5.82 10.24 4.14
N SER A 317 6.41 9.10 4.45
CA SER A 317 7.85 8.98 4.64
C SER A 317 8.43 7.73 3.98
N SER A 318 9.76 7.74 3.74
CA SER A 318 10.61 6.58 3.54
C SER A 318 11.90 6.78 4.31
N PHE A 319 12.40 5.74 4.95
CA PHE A 319 13.64 5.79 5.73
C PHE A 319 14.83 5.18 4.97
N LEU A 320 16.01 5.73 5.20
CA LEU A 320 17.30 5.22 4.77
C LEU A 320 18.32 5.47 5.87
N ALA A 321 18.96 4.44 6.40
CA ALA A 321 20.06 4.60 7.34
C ALA A 321 21.42 4.54 6.64
N THR A 322 22.35 5.34 7.14
CA THR A 322 23.80 5.23 6.92
C THR A 322 24.47 5.08 8.29
N ASP A 323 25.78 4.91 8.32
CA ASP A 323 26.53 4.81 9.59
C ASP A 323 26.35 6.05 10.49
N ASP A 324 26.17 7.23 9.88
CA ASP A 324 26.15 8.52 10.60
C ASP A 324 24.75 9.11 10.78
N HIS A 325 23.83 8.84 9.87
CA HIS A 325 22.53 9.53 9.79
C HIS A 325 21.39 8.59 9.42
N LEU A 326 20.22 8.87 9.99
CA LEU A 326 18.95 8.44 9.46
C LEU A 326 18.41 9.53 8.51
N TYR A 327 18.17 9.16 7.26
CA TYR A 327 17.51 10.00 6.26
C TYR A 327 16.03 9.65 6.21
N GLU A 328 15.20 10.68 6.04
CA GLU A 328 13.76 10.54 5.87
C GLU A 328 13.33 11.31 4.62
N TYR A 329 12.87 10.59 3.60
CA TYR A 329 12.26 11.20 2.42
C TYR A 329 10.80 11.46 2.71
N LEU A 330 10.35 12.66 2.42
CA LEU A 330 9.05 13.18 2.83
C LEU A 330 8.25 13.60 1.62
N THR A 331 6.98 13.17 1.57
CA THR A 331 6.03 13.59 0.54
C THR A 331 4.73 14.10 1.17
N PRO A 332 3.96 14.95 0.46
CA PRO A 332 2.61 15.29 0.88
C PRO A 332 1.68 14.07 0.83
N SER A 333 0.50 14.20 1.40
CA SER A 333 -0.59 13.23 1.20
C SER A 333 -0.98 13.17 -0.28
N GLY A 334 -1.37 11.97 -0.75
CA GLY A 334 -1.70 11.71 -2.15
C GLY A 334 -0.49 11.42 -3.02
N ARG A 335 -0.74 11.04 -4.29
CA ARG A 335 0.28 10.54 -5.23
C ARG A 335 0.81 11.59 -6.20
N GLN A 336 0.58 12.89 -5.96
CA GLN A 336 0.93 13.97 -6.90
C GLN A 336 2.10 14.84 -6.43
N GLY A 337 2.66 14.53 -5.26
CA GLY A 337 3.72 15.33 -4.66
C GLY A 337 5.12 15.04 -5.19
N ALA A 338 6.05 15.90 -4.82
CA ALA A 338 7.48 15.68 -4.94
C ALA A 338 8.06 15.33 -3.57
N ALA A 339 9.21 14.63 -3.53
CA ALA A 339 9.86 14.36 -2.26
C ALA A 339 10.92 15.42 -1.93
N ILE A 340 10.99 15.79 -0.65
CA ILE A 340 12.13 16.43 -0.01
C ILE A 340 12.85 15.40 0.86
N VAL A 341 14.04 15.72 1.36
CA VAL A 341 14.77 14.82 2.26
C VAL A 341 15.18 15.56 3.53
N ALA A 342 14.94 14.91 4.66
CA ALA A 342 15.46 15.28 5.97
C ALA A 342 16.53 14.27 6.40
N ARG A 343 17.34 14.66 7.39
CA ARG A 343 18.24 13.75 8.08
C ARG A 343 18.32 14.07 9.57
N VAL A 344 18.69 13.07 10.35
CA VAL A 344 19.00 13.21 11.76
C VAL A 344 20.25 12.39 12.08
N PRO A 345 21.21 12.92 12.88
CA PRO A 345 22.40 12.18 13.26
C PRO A 345 22.04 10.99 14.17
N LEU A 346 22.69 9.85 13.96
CA LEU A 346 22.57 8.65 14.77
C LEU A 346 23.59 8.62 15.93
N ALA A 347 24.62 9.46 15.86
CA ALA A 347 25.60 9.59 16.93
C ALA A 347 25.02 10.25 18.18
N GLY A 348 25.39 9.77 19.36
CA GLY A 348 24.97 10.34 20.65
C GLY A 348 23.78 9.63 21.31
N SER A 349 23.41 8.44 20.83
CA SER A 349 22.55 7.57 21.63
C SER A 349 23.23 7.31 22.97
N PRO A 350 22.55 7.51 24.13
CA PRO A 350 23.02 6.98 25.38
C PRO A 350 23.29 5.48 25.17
N GLY A 351 24.50 5.04 25.49
CA GLY A 351 24.77 3.61 25.53
C GLY A 351 23.74 2.91 26.42
N ALA A 352 23.56 1.63 26.20
CA ALA A 352 22.66 0.74 26.95
C ALA A 352 23.08 0.63 28.44
N ASP A 353 23.06 1.74 29.18
CA ASP A 353 23.44 1.78 30.58
C ASP A 353 22.26 1.54 31.53
N ASP A 354 21.02 1.47 30.99
CA ASP A 354 19.86 1.05 31.78
C ASP A 354 19.59 -0.45 31.54
N LEU A 355 20.33 -1.27 32.27
CA LEU A 355 20.25 -2.73 32.22
C LEU A 355 18.92 -3.31 32.73
N ASP A 356 18.04 -2.47 33.28
CA ASP A 356 16.75 -2.87 33.83
C ASP A 356 15.57 -2.64 32.85
N ALA A 357 15.80 -1.93 31.73
CA ALA A 357 14.76 -1.74 30.70
C ALA A 357 14.65 -2.97 29.79
N PRO A 358 13.45 -3.47 29.50
CA PRO A 358 13.28 -4.55 28.52
C PRO A 358 13.55 -4.02 27.09
N GLY A 359 14.71 -4.33 26.55
CA GLY A 359 15.15 -3.96 25.21
C GLY A 359 16.00 -2.68 25.13
N PRO A 360 16.57 -2.39 23.95
CA PRO A 360 17.45 -1.24 23.74
C PRO A 360 16.66 0.08 23.83
N PRO A 361 17.28 1.16 24.39
CA PRO A 361 16.63 2.46 24.45
C PRO A 361 16.51 3.08 23.05
N PRO A 362 15.41 3.80 22.77
CA PRO A 362 15.26 4.53 21.51
C PRO A 362 16.34 5.59 21.32
N VAL A 363 16.75 5.80 20.07
CA VAL A 363 17.73 6.84 19.70
C VAL A 363 17.11 8.23 19.92
N ALA A 364 17.62 8.98 20.89
CA ALA A 364 17.06 10.27 21.32
C ALA A 364 16.92 11.26 20.14
N GLY A 365 17.91 11.32 19.23
CA GLY A 365 17.86 12.19 18.07
C GLY A 365 16.71 11.86 17.10
N VAL A 366 16.37 10.57 16.94
CA VAL A 366 15.25 10.15 16.10
C VAL A 366 13.91 10.61 16.68
N LEU A 367 13.81 10.74 18.00
CA LEU A 367 12.62 11.17 18.72
C LEU A 367 12.59 12.67 19.03
N ASP A 368 13.58 13.43 18.57
CA ASP A 368 13.64 14.88 18.74
C ASP A 368 13.35 15.59 17.41
N PRO A 369 12.18 16.23 17.24
CA PRO A 369 11.87 16.97 16.01
C PRO A 369 12.83 18.13 15.74
N GLY A 370 13.49 18.67 16.80
CA GLY A 370 14.50 19.73 16.69
C GLY A 370 15.86 19.24 16.17
N ALA A 371 16.12 17.92 16.17
CA ALA A 371 17.36 17.35 15.68
C ALA A 371 17.40 17.22 14.13
N TYR A 372 16.25 17.28 13.46
CA TYR A 372 16.17 17.09 12.02
C TYR A 372 16.71 18.28 11.24
N GLU A 373 17.40 17.99 10.14
CA GLU A 373 17.88 18.94 9.14
C GLU A 373 17.28 18.57 7.78
N TYR A 374 17.03 19.57 6.95
CA TYR A 374 16.42 19.46 5.62
C TYR A 374 17.39 19.92 4.55
N TRP A 375 17.42 19.23 3.40
CA TRP A 375 18.30 19.59 2.29
C TRP A 375 17.71 20.74 1.48
N ASP A 376 18.40 21.91 1.41
CA ASP A 376 17.97 23.08 0.65
C ASP A 376 18.43 23.08 -0.82
N GLY A 377 19.16 22.03 -1.24
CA GLY A 377 19.80 21.92 -2.54
C GLY A 377 21.29 22.24 -2.51
N ARG A 378 21.82 22.73 -1.37
CA ARG A 378 23.23 23.11 -1.18
C ARG A 378 23.77 22.74 0.20
N ALA A 379 22.94 22.90 1.23
CA ALA A 379 23.30 22.69 2.63
C ALA A 379 22.13 22.06 3.39
N TRP A 380 22.42 21.55 4.58
CA TRP A 380 21.44 21.06 5.53
C TRP A 380 20.99 22.19 6.45
N VAL A 381 19.70 22.48 6.47
CA VAL A 381 19.07 23.59 7.21
C VAL A 381 18.03 23.07 8.21
N ARG A 382 17.67 23.88 9.21
CA ARG A 382 16.72 23.46 10.24
C ARG A 382 15.25 23.72 9.88
N ASP A 383 14.97 24.61 8.98
CA ASP A 383 13.59 24.94 8.59
C ASP A 383 13.16 24.12 7.36
N ILE A 384 12.15 23.29 7.51
CA ILE A 384 11.57 22.51 6.43
C ILE A 384 11.07 23.37 5.26
N ARG A 385 10.74 24.66 5.51
CA ARG A 385 10.27 25.58 4.47
C ARG A 385 11.36 25.93 3.45
N GLU A 386 12.62 25.74 3.82
CA GLU A 386 13.78 25.95 2.94
C GLU A 386 14.14 24.70 2.13
N ALA A 387 13.48 23.54 2.42
CA ALA A 387 13.81 22.27 1.79
C ALA A 387 13.57 22.28 0.28
N SER A 388 14.56 21.77 -0.46
CA SER A 388 14.48 21.55 -1.92
C SER A 388 13.98 20.16 -2.25
N ARG A 389 13.30 20.07 -3.39
CA ARG A 389 12.83 18.78 -3.92
C ARG A 389 14.02 17.95 -4.41
N VAL A 390 14.10 16.69 -3.96
CA VAL A 390 15.14 15.74 -4.38
C VAL A 390 14.60 14.70 -5.38
N LEU A 391 13.32 14.32 -5.25
CA LEU A 391 12.63 13.51 -6.26
C LEU A 391 11.49 14.34 -6.88
N PRO A 392 11.37 14.37 -8.21
CA PRO A 392 10.34 15.16 -8.86
C PRO A 392 8.95 14.57 -8.66
N ALA A 393 7.93 15.40 -8.73
CA ALA A 393 6.53 14.96 -8.78
C ALA A 393 6.24 14.28 -10.13
N PRO A 394 5.32 13.29 -10.15
CA PRO A 394 4.67 12.69 -9.00
C PRO A 394 5.54 11.61 -8.34
N ALA A 395 5.62 11.59 -7.01
CA ALA A 395 6.33 10.57 -6.24
C ALA A 395 5.55 10.24 -4.97
N SER A 396 5.34 8.96 -4.71
CA SER A 396 4.55 8.50 -3.56
C SER A 396 4.93 7.07 -3.19
N GLU A 397 4.64 6.68 -1.94
CA GLU A 397 4.90 5.33 -1.45
C GLU A 397 6.34 4.90 -1.77
N ILE A 398 7.28 5.70 -1.25
CA ILE A 398 8.70 5.59 -1.59
C ILE A 398 9.34 4.48 -0.74
N SER A 399 10.20 3.71 -1.36
CA SER A 399 11.14 2.78 -0.72
C SER A 399 12.56 3.17 -1.11
N THR A 400 13.43 3.35 -0.12
CA THR A 400 14.83 3.74 -0.35
C THR A 400 15.78 2.80 0.35
N MET A 401 16.87 2.44 -0.32
CA MET A 401 17.95 1.63 0.27
C MET A 401 19.28 1.85 -0.47
N TRP A 402 20.38 1.48 0.16
CA TRP A 402 21.62 1.21 -0.54
C TRP A 402 21.51 -0.12 -1.27
N ASN A 403 21.90 -0.17 -2.55
CA ASN A 403 21.98 -1.42 -3.30
C ASN A 403 23.44 -1.74 -3.61
N ALA A 404 23.94 -2.83 -3.02
CA ALA A 404 25.35 -3.21 -3.13
C ALA A 404 25.75 -3.63 -4.55
N HIS A 405 24.84 -4.27 -5.31
CA HIS A 405 25.10 -4.67 -6.69
C HIS A 405 25.32 -3.45 -7.61
N LEU A 406 24.49 -2.44 -7.47
CA LEU A 406 24.62 -1.19 -8.24
C LEU A 406 25.70 -0.26 -7.67
N GLY A 407 26.12 -0.44 -6.40
CA GLY A 407 26.97 0.50 -5.70
C GLY A 407 26.36 1.91 -5.60
N LYS A 408 25.03 1.99 -5.42
CA LYS A 408 24.24 3.21 -5.45
C LYS A 408 23.14 3.19 -4.39
N TYR A 409 22.73 4.38 -3.96
CA TYR A 409 21.43 4.55 -3.33
C TYR A 409 20.34 4.39 -4.38
N THR A 410 19.27 3.72 -4.00
CA THR A 410 18.10 3.48 -4.86
C THR A 410 16.86 4.07 -4.22
N ALA A 411 15.99 4.63 -5.05
CA ALA A 411 14.65 5.06 -4.68
C ALA A 411 13.65 4.43 -5.65
N MET A 412 12.79 3.57 -5.13
CA MET A 412 11.66 2.98 -5.84
C MET A 412 10.38 3.62 -5.34
N TYR A 413 9.44 3.93 -6.25
CA TYR A 413 8.21 4.57 -5.85
C TYR A 413 7.12 4.49 -6.91
N SER A 414 5.87 4.72 -6.48
CA SER A 414 4.73 4.91 -7.38
C SER A 414 4.81 6.27 -8.04
N GLN A 415 4.97 6.31 -9.37
CA GLN A 415 4.95 7.52 -10.16
C GLN A 415 3.52 7.84 -10.59
N GLY A 416 2.79 8.52 -9.73
CA GLY A 416 1.37 8.84 -9.96
C GLY A 416 0.50 7.59 -9.89
N TYR A 417 -0.22 7.33 -10.99
CA TYR A 417 -1.08 6.14 -11.16
C TYR A 417 -0.52 5.16 -12.20
N ASP A 418 0.58 5.52 -12.84
CA ASP A 418 0.95 4.93 -14.12
C ASP A 418 2.00 3.84 -13.97
N SER A 419 2.90 3.96 -12.99
CA SER A 419 4.03 3.06 -12.95
C SER A 419 4.72 3.01 -11.59
N VAL A 420 5.49 1.94 -11.40
CA VAL A 420 6.54 1.79 -10.40
C VAL A 420 7.87 2.05 -11.08
N VAL A 421 8.63 2.98 -10.55
CA VAL A 421 9.91 3.40 -11.11
C VAL A 421 11.06 3.26 -10.13
N LEU A 422 12.27 3.07 -10.67
CA LEU A 422 13.53 3.04 -9.94
C LEU A 422 14.40 4.24 -10.36
N ARG A 423 15.02 4.88 -9.37
CA ARG A 423 16.08 5.88 -9.57
C ARG A 423 17.30 5.53 -8.74
N THR A 424 18.47 5.99 -9.17
CA THR A 424 19.73 5.77 -8.47
C THR A 424 20.45 7.08 -8.20
N ALA A 425 21.27 7.12 -7.13
CA ALA A 425 22.11 8.26 -6.79
C ALA A 425 23.40 7.82 -6.09
N ASP A 426 24.45 8.68 -6.15
CA ASP A 426 25.68 8.48 -5.40
C ASP A 426 25.59 8.92 -3.94
N ARG A 427 24.62 9.74 -3.62
CA ARG A 427 24.38 10.29 -2.27
C ARG A 427 22.88 10.29 -1.96
N PRO A 428 22.49 10.17 -0.68
CA PRO A 428 21.08 10.17 -0.29
C PRO A 428 20.30 11.40 -0.77
N GLU A 429 20.88 12.58 -0.73
CA GLU A 429 20.26 13.82 -1.21
C GLU A 429 20.28 13.97 -2.74
N GLY A 430 20.91 13.05 -3.47
CA GLY A 430 21.02 13.06 -4.92
C GLY A 430 22.31 13.72 -5.45
N PRO A 431 22.34 14.15 -6.71
CA PRO A 431 21.23 14.14 -7.67
C PRO A 431 20.81 12.72 -8.08
N TRP A 432 19.51 12.53 -8.23
CA TRP A 432 18.94 11.25 -8.64
C TRP A 432 18.90 11.13 -10.17
N SER A 433 19.10 9.92 -10.68
CA SER A 433 19.03 9.60 -12.12
C SER A 433 17.64 9.88 -12.70
N ALA A 434 17.51 9.75 -14.04
CA ALA A 434 16.20 9.61 -14.67
C ALA A 434 15.47 8.37 -14.11
N ALA A 435 14.14 8.38 -14.15
CA ALA A 435 13.34 7.25 -13.73
C ALA A 435 13.45 6.11 -14.76
N THR A 436 13.59 4.89 -14.26
CA THR A 436 13.48 3.66 -15.05
C THR A 436 12.21 2.94 -14.61
N THR A 437 11.29 2.69 -15.54
CA THR A 437 10.04 1.98 -15.27
C THR A 437 10.31 0.50 -15.07
N LEU A 438 9.79 -0.07 -13.98
CA LEU A 438 9.88 -1.49 -13.67
C LEU A 438 8.56 -2.22 -13.95
N VAL A 439 7.45 -1.61 -13.56
CA VAL A 439 6.08 -2.10 -13.77
C VAL A 439 5.22 -0.90 -14.12
N ASP A 440 4.46 -0.98 -15.20
CA ASP A 440 3.52 0.06 -15.58
C ASP A 440 2.06 -0.42 -15.45
N TYR A 441 1.14 0.51 -15.64
CA TYR A 441 -0.30 0.25 -15.57
C TYR A 441 -0.77 -0.78 -16.60
N SER A 442 -0.13 -0.87 -17.77
CA SER A 442 -0.50 -1.83 -18.80
C SER A 442 -0.10 -3.26 -18.41
N MET A 443 0.99 -3.40 -17.64
CA MET A 443 1.43 -4.68 -17.09
C MET A 443 0.53 -5.11 -15.93
N LEU A 444 0.33 -4.22 -14.96
CA LEU A 444 -0.47 -4.48 -13.77
C LEU A 444 -1.40 -3.29 -13.49
N PRO A 445 -2.64 -3.34 -14.01
CA PRO A 445 -3.61 -2.28 -13.77
C PRO A 445 -3.86 -2.03 -12.29
N GLY A 446 -3.84 -0.75 -11.90
CA GLY A 446 -4.03 -0.36 -10.51
C GLY A 446 -2.82 -0.60 -9.60
N VAL A 447 -1.61 -0.78 -10.16
CA VAL A 447 -0.37 -0.97 -9.38
C VAL A 447 -0.03 0.26 -8.53
N TYR A 448 0.44 0.02 -7.30
CA TYR A 448 0.96 1.03 -6.36
C TYR A 448 1.73 0.36 -5.23
N GLY A 449 2.34 1.17 -4.35
CA GLY A 449 2.96 0.71 -3.12
C GLY A 449 4.10 -0.25 -3.37
N ALA A 450 5.22 0.27 -3.91
CA ALA A 450 6.37 -0.54 -4.26
C ALA A 450 7.45 -0.44 -3.19
N PHE A 451 7.80 -1.57 -2.54
CA PHE A 451 8.75 -1.60 -1.43
C PHE A 451 9.82 -2.68 -1.66
N MET A 452 11.08 -2.24 -1.71
CA MET A 452 12.24 -3.11 -1.93
C MET A 452 12.51 -3.99 -0.71
N HIS A 453 12.85 -5.25 -0.97
CA HIS A 453 13.29 -6.17 0.08
C HIS A 453 14.71 -5.78 0.55
N PRO A 454 14.94 -5.56 1.84
CA PRO A 454 16.21 -5.01 2.34
C PRO A 454 17.42 -5.90 2.07
N TRP A 455 17.20 -7.22 1.94
CA TRP A 455 18.26 -8.19 1.66
C TRP A 455 18.48 -8.46 0.17
N ALA A 456 17.71 -7.85 -0.73
CA ALA A 456 17.89 -7.96 -2.17
C ALA A 456 19.08 -7.10 -2.66
N GLN A 457 20.30 -7.50 -2.29
CA GLN A 457 21.55 -6.79 -2.53
C GLN A 457 22.36 -7.34 -3.72
N GLY A 458 21.82 -8.34 -4.41
CA GLY A 458 22.43 -9.00 -5.57
C GLY A 458 21.97 -8.44 -6.91
N GLU A 459 22.16 -9.25 -7.97
CA GLU A 459 21.70 -8.92 -9.33
C GLU A 459 20.18 -8.94 -9.48
N ASP A 460 19.47 -9.67 -8.62
CA ASP A 460 18.03 -9.74 -8.58
C ASP A 460 17.49 -8.79 -7.47
N LEU A 461 16.72 -7.80 -7.89
CA LEU A 461 16.04 -6.88 -7.00
C LEU A 461 14.63 -7.41 -6.75
N TYR A 462 14.37 -7.87 -5.53
CA TYR A 462 13.06 -8.29 -5.07
C TYR A 462 12.34 -7.14 -4.39
N TYR A 463 11.05 -7.01 -4.66
CA TYR A 463 10.21 -5.98 -4.07
C TYR A 463 8.74 -6.39 -4.06
N LEU A 464 7.98 -5.80 -3.15
CA LEU A 464 6.53 -5.98 -3.10
C LEU A 464 5.84 -4.89 -3.91
N VAL A 465 4.75 -5.23 -4.56
CA VAL A 465 3.81 -4.29 -5.16
C VAL A 465 2.39 -4.68 -4.78
N THR A 466 1.50 -3.70 -4.73
CA THR A 466 0.08 -3.92 -4.57
C THR A 466 -0.66 -3.57 -5.84
N THR A 467 -1.74 -4.24 -6.14
CA THR A 467 -2.70 -3.78 -7.13
C THR A 467 -4.05 -3.53 -6.47
N TRP A 468 -4.64 -2.38 -6.78
CA TRP A 468 -5.99 -2.05 -6.30
C TRP A 468 -7.01 -3.14 -6.65
N ASN A 469 -6.84 -3.77 -7.80
CA ASN A 469 -7.74 -4.76 -8.33
C ASN A 469 -7.86 -6.01 -7.47
N ALA A 470 -6.71 -6.59 -7.07
CA ALA A 470 -6.68 -7.75 -6.19
C ALA A 470 -6.79 -7.36 -4.71
N TYR A 471 -6.43 -6.12 -4.38
CA TYR A 471 -6.20 -5.64 -3.01
C TYR A 471 -5.36 -6.62 -2.19
N ASN A 472 -4.30 -7.09 -2.82
CA ASN A 472 -3.33 -8.02 -2.27
C ASN A 472 -1.93 -7.70 -2.79
N VAL A 473 -0.93 -8.25 -2.12
CA VAL A 473 0.48 -7.91 -2.31
C VAL A 473 1.18 -9.02 -3.06
N PHE A 474 1.97 -8.64 -4.07
CA PHE A 474 2.73 -9.53 -4.93
C PHE A 474 4.22 -9.32 -4.71
N LEU A 475 4.98 -10.41 -4.67
CA LEU A 475 6.43 -10.39 -4.81
C LEU A 475 6.80 -10.29 -6.29
N VAL A 476 7.66 -9.34 -6.60
CA VAL A 476 8.17 -9.08 -7.95
C VAL A 476 9.69 -9.11 -7.91
N ARG A 477 10.30 -9.65 -8.95
CA ARG A 477 11.74 -9.65 -9.15
C ARG A 477 12.09 -8.89 -10.42
N THR A 478 13.11 -8.03 -10.35
CA THR A 478 13.74 -7.41 -11.52
C THR A 478 15.22 -7.73 -11.54
N ARG A 479 15.70 -8.35 -12.62
CA ARG A 479 17.12 -8.61 -12.81
C ARG A 479 17.84 -7.36 -13.28
N LEU A 480 18.67 -6.81 -12.40
CA LEU A 480 19.34 -5.53 -12.62
C LEU A 480 20.36 -5.58 -13.77
N THR A 481 21.01 -6.72 -13.98
CA THR A 481 21.95 -6.92 -15.10
C THR A 481 21.26 -6.93 -16.46
N GLU A 482 20.01 -7.37 -16.53
CA GLU A 482 19.19 -7.29 -17.75
C GLU A 482 18.60 -5.90 -17.94
N LEU A 483 18.14 -5.25 -16.84
CA LEU A 483 17.60 -3.90 -16.87
C LEU A 483 18.66 -2.86 -17.26
N PHE A 484 19.90 -3.01 -16.71
CA PHE A 484 21.05 -2.15 -16.98
C PHE A 484 22.19 -2.99 -17.57
N PRO A 485 22.11 -3.39 -18.85
CA PRO A 485 23.12 -4.21 -19.46
C PRO A 485 24.49 -3.52 -19.42
N GLU A 486 25.51 -4.24 -18.97
CA GLU A 486 26.89 -3.74 -18.93
C GLU A 486 27.31 -3.24 -20.31
N ARG A 487 27.88 -2.05 -20.36
CA ARG A 487 28.48 -1.55 -21.60
C ARG A 487 29.63 -2.48 -22.00
N PRO A 488 29.74 -2.85 -23.28
CA PRO A 488 30.99 -3.41 -23.78
C PRO A 488 32.12 -2.43 -23.43
N ARG A 489 33.14 -2.88 -22.70
CA ARG A 489 34.30 -2.04 -22.38
C ARG A 489 34.79 -1.37 -23.65
N ALA A 490 34.71 -0.03 -23.70
CA ALA A 490 35.18 0.73 -24.85
C ALA A 490 36.61 0.33 -25.20
N ARG A 491 36.82 -0.11 -26.42
CA ARG A 491 38.18 -0.24 -26.94
C ARG A 491 38.80 1.15 -26.95
N VAL A 492 40.00 1.28 -26.41
CA VAL A 492 40.75 2.54 -26.36
C VAL A 492 40.72 3.19 -27.75
N GLY A 493 40.13 4.40 -27.87
CA GLY A 493 40.07 5.17 -29.10
C GLY A 493 38.71 5.25 -29.80
N VAL A 494 37.63 4.62 -29.30
CA VAL A 494 36.29 4.77 -29.83
C VAL A 494 35.45 5.60 -28.84
N PRO A 495 34.74 6.69 -29.26
CA PRO A 495 33.81 7.39 -28.40
C PRO A 495 32.79 6.41 -27.82
N ALA A 496 32.54 6.48 -26.51
CA ALA A 496 31.53 5.63 -25.86
C ALA A 496 30.18 5.83 -26.56
N PRO A 497 29.49 4.75 -26.96
CA PRO A 497 28.10 4.84 -27.40
C PRO A 497 27.26 5.53 -26.31
N GLY A 498 26.24 6.29 -26.69
CA GLY A 498 25.29 6.87 -25.74
C GLY A 498 24.80 5.82 -24.74
N GLU A 499 24.31 6.28 -23.60
CA GLU A 499 23.78 5.41 -22.55
C GLU A 499 22.71 4.46 -23.16
N ALA A 500 22.93 3.15 -23.03
CA ALA A 500 21.95 2.19 -23.50
C ALA A 500 20.62 2.42 -22.76
N ALA A 501 19.53 2.52 -23.49
CA ALA A 501 18.22 2.60 -22.87
C ALA A 501 17.97 1.33 -22.03
N PRO A 502 17.30 1.46 -20.88
CA PRO A 502 16.88 0.29 -20.10
C PRO A 502 16.03 -0.65 -20.96
N VAL A 503 16.18 -1.94 -20.74
CA VAL A 503 15.37 -2.96 -21.41
C VAL A 503 14.02 -3.05 -20.68
N GLU A 504 12.93 -2.84 -21.41
CA GLU A 504 11.59 -2.94 -20.87
C GLU A 504 11.10 -4.40 -20.90
N SER A 505 10.22 -4.75 -19.95
CA SER A 505 9.55 -6.04 -19.93
C SER A 505 8.31 -6.01 -20.82
N GLU A 506 8.03 -7.13 -21.50
CA GLU A 506 6.88 -7.29 -22.37
C GLU A 506 5.90 -8.32 -21.81
N ILE A 507 4.61 -8.06 -21.96
CA ILE A 507 3.56 -9.02 -21.59
C ILE A 507 3.50 -10.12 -22.67
N VAL A 508 3.74 -11.35 -22.27
CA VAL A 508 3.60 -12.53 -23.14
C VAL A 508 2.16 -13.05 -23.13
N ARG A 509 1.60 -13.15 -21.92
CA ARG A 509 0.21 -13.58 -21.69
C ARG A 509 -0.25 -13.12 -20.31
N ARG A 510 -1.53 -13.33 -19.99
CA ARG A 510 -2.08 -13.16 -18.65
C ARG A 510 -2.57 -14.49 -18.13
N VAL A 511 -2.41 -14.71 -16.84
CA VAL A 511 -2.86 -15.92 -16.15
C VAL A 511 -3.70 -15.53 -14.92
N PRO A 512 -4.63 -16.38 -14.49
CA PRO A 512 -5.31 -16.21 -13.20
C PRO A 512 -4.32 -16.07 -12.06
N VAL A 513 -4.68 -15.30 -11.03
CA VAL A 513 -3.81 -15.11 -9.84
C VAL A 513 -3.49 -16.45 -9.16
N SER A 514 -4.42 -17.41 -9.17
CA SER A 514 -4.21 -18.75 -8.63
C SER A 514 -3.12 -19.56 -9.31
N GLU A 515 -2.77 -19.23 -10.56
CA GLU A 515 -1.64 -19.85 -11.24
C GLU A 515 -0.28 -19.30 -10.76
N LEU A 516 -0.27 -18.18 -10.03
CA LEU A 516 0.92 -17.60 -9.42
C LEU A 516 1.19 -18.24 -8.05
N VAL A 517 1.24 -19.56 -8.00
CA VAL A 517 1.50 -20.33 -6.78
C VAL A 517 2.93 -20.83 -6.80
N ASN A 518 3.68 -20.57 -5.72
CA ASN A 518 5.03 -21.10 -5.49
C ASN A 518 6.12 -20.72 -6.50
N GLY A 519 6.18 -19.47 -6.94
CA GLY A 519 7.30 -18.99 -7.75
C GLY A 519 7.39 -19.63 -9.14
N ILE A 520 6.39 -20.36 -9.59
CA ILE A 520 6.37 -20.98 -10.90
C ILE A 520 5.38 -20.24 -11.78
N VAL A 521 5.83 -19.16 -12.39
CA VAL A 521 5.22 -18.76 -13.66
C VAL A 521 5.61 -19.86 -14.66
N PRO A 522 4.65 -20.57 -15.29
CA PRO A 522 5.01 -21.58 -16.28
C PRO A 522 5.92 -20.94 -17.33
N THR A 523 7.15 -21.41 -17.42
CA THR A 523 8.03 -21.10 -18.55
C THR A 523 7.35 -21.57 -19.84
N GLU A 524 7.58 -20.86 -20.95
CA GLU A 524 7.04 -21.16 -22.29
C GLU A 524 7.09 -22.64 -22.65
#